data_93ddda37abe6fd208c24e9106c44f818
#
_entry.id   93ddda37abe6fd208c24e9106c44f818
#
_cell.length_a   1.000
_cell.length_b   1.000
_cell.length_c   1.000
_cell.angle_alpha   90.00
_cell.angle_beta   90.00
_cell.angle_gamma   90.00
#
_symmetry.space_group_name_H-M   'P 1'
#
loop_
_entity.id
_entity.type
_entity.pdbx_description
1 polymer ?
#
loop_
_entity_poly.entity_id
_entity_poly.type
_entity_poly.pdbx_seq_one_letter_code
_entity_poly.pdbx_strand_id
1 'polypeptide(L)'
;TDNAKVNIKKKLLSEFNLHTVIRMPGSVFSPYTSITTNILFFDRTGPTTETWFYRLDMPEGYKHFSKTKPMLLDHFAPVVEWWSNRREISEDGFDKAKKFTASQLAEELGYNLDQCGYPHEEEEILAPMDLIHRYEEQRASLNAEIDRVLSEITAILGGTAQ
;
A
#
# COMPACT_ATOMS: atom_id res chain seq x y z
N THR A 1 -13.85 15.05 15.27
CA THR A 1 -13.15 13.74 15.36
C THR A 1 -11.71 13.85 14.85
N ASP A 2 -11.43 14.66 13.84
CA ASP A 2 -10.08 14.82 13.28
C ASP A 2 -9.13 15.56 14.23
N ASN A 3 -9.61 16.53 14.97
CA ASN A 3 -8.82 17.28 15.96
C ASN A 3 -8.24 16.36 17.06
N ALA A 4 -8.96 15.33 17.49
CA ALA A 4 -8.47 14.40 18.51
C ALA A 4 -7.28 13.57 17.99
N LYS A 5 -7.35 13.10 16.75
CA LYS A 5 -6.27 12.35 16.10
C LYS A 5 -5.02 13.23 15.93
N VAL A 6 -5.19 14.46 15.49
CA VAL A 6 -4.10 15.43 15.35
C VAL A 6 -3.46 15.73 16.71
N ASN A 7 -4.26 15.92 17.75
CA ASN A 7 -3.75 16.20 19.09
C ASN A 7 -2.93 15.04 19.67
N ILE A 8 -3.34 13.79 19.44
CA ILE A 8 -2.56 12.62 19.84
C ILE A 8 -1.21 12.58 19.12
N LYS A 9 -1.19 12.84 17.82
CA LYS A 9 0.04 12.88 17.02
C LYS A 9 0.97 14.03 17.43
N LYS A 10 0.41 15.21 17.72
CA LYS A 10 1.16 16.34 18.29
C LYS A 10 1.82 15.95 19.60
N LYS A 11 1.05 15.33 20.51
CA LYS A 11 1.57 14.87 21.79
C LYS A 11 2.66 13.83 21.61
N LEU A 12 2.48 12.87 20.69
CA LEU A 12 3.50 11.87 20.37
C LEU A 12 4.81 12.54 19.94
N LEU A 13 4.78 13.50 19.02
CA LEU A 13 5.98 14.16 18.52
C LEU A 13 6.62 15.10 19.53
N SER A 14 5.83 15.71 20.45
CA SER A 14 6.35 16.65 21.44
C SER A 14 6.91 15.98 22.71
N GLU A 15 6.40 14.82 23.11
CA GLU A 15 6.80 14.13 24.34
C GLU A 15 7.72 12.93 24.10
N PHE A 16 7.73 12.39 22.89
CA PHE A 16 8.50 11.21 22.52
C PHE A 16 9.32 11.44 21.26
N ASN A 17 10.40 10.71 21.13
CA ASN A 17 11.17 10.63 19.90
C ASN A 17 10.60 9.55 18.98
N LEU A 18 9.71 9.92 18.07
CA LEU A 18 9.24 9.06 16.99
C LEU A 18 10.31 9.00 15.90
N HIS A 19 11.18 8.01 15.96
CA HIS A 19 12.34 7.94 15.07
C HIS A 19 12.11 7.14 13.78
N THR A 20 11.10 6.26 13.74
CA THR A 20 10.85 5.43 12.54
C THR A 20 9.38 5.02 12.44
N VAL A 21 8.86 5.07 11.23
CA VAL A 21 7.53 4.54 10.85
C VAL A 21 7.71 3.56 9.70
N ILE A 22 7.25 2.34 9.86
CA ILE A 22 7.24 1.32 8.80
C ILE A 22 5.82 1.16 8.30
N ARG A 23 5.60 1.53 7.03
CA ARG A 23 4.33 1.27 6.35
C ARG A 23 4.27 -0.20 5.93
N MET A 24 3.28 -0.91 6.41
CA MET A 24 3.06 -2.31 6.10
C MET A 24 2.36 -2.47 4.76
N PRO A 25 2.58 -3.57 4.04
CA PRO A 25 1.78 -3.89 2.87
C PRO A 25 0.31 -4.13 3.24
N GLY A 26 -0.58 -4.02 2.27
CA GLY A 26 -1.99 -4.32 2.49
C GLY A 26 -2.23 -5.78 2.88
N SER A 27 -3.43 -6.09 3.36
CA SER A 27 -3.88 -7.45 3.70
C SER A 27 -3.09 -8.20 4.78
N VAL A 28 -2.17 -7.56 5.52
CA VAL A 28 -1.41 -8.22 6.60
C VAL A 28 -2.34 -8.83 7.65
N PHE A 29 -3.47 -8.20 7.91
CA PHE A 29 -4.47 -8.68 8.87
C PHE A 29 -5.67 -9.39 8.21
N SER A 30 -5.49 -9.89 6.98
CA SER A 30 -6.52 -10.70 6.30
C SER A 30 -6.76 -12.01 7.08
N PRO A 31 -8.02 -12.47 7.20
CA PRO A 31 -9.24 -11.98 6.55
C PRO A 31 -9.99 -10.87 7.32
N TYR A 32 -9.47 -10.40 8.45
CA TYR A 32 -10.19 -9.46 9.33
C TYR A 32 -10.29 -8.06 8.75
N THR A 33 -9.23 -7.60 8.07
CA THR A 33 -9.20 -6.30 7.40
C THR A 33 -8.16 -6.28 6.29
N SER A 34 -8.41 -5.46 5.26
CA SER A 34 -7.45 -5.15 4.18
C SER A 34 -6.76 -3.80 4.38
N ILE A 35 -7.07 -3.09 5.48
CA ILE A 35 -6.53 -1.76 5.73
C ILE A 35 -5.01 -1.82 5.88
N THR A 36 -4.30 -0.95 5.18
CA THR A 36 -2.87 -0.73 5.35
C THR A 36 -2.61 -0.14 6.74
N THR A 37 -1.60 -0.65 7.43
CA THR A 37 -1.25 -0.22 8.78
C THR A 37 0.20 0.21 8.84
N ASN A 38 0.55 0.99 9.87
CA ASN A 38 1.90 1.45 10.13
C ASN A 38 2.39 0.93 11.49
N ILE A 39 3.67 0.54 11.56
CA ILE A 39 4.35 0.26 12.82
C ILE A 39 5.16 1.52 13.19
N LEU A 40 4.93 2.03 14.40
CA LEU A 40 5.59 3.22 14.91
C LEU A 40 6.65 2.80 15.95
N PHE A 41 7.89 3.26 15.76
CA PHE A 41 8.99 3.06 16.69
C PHE A 41 9.35 4.39 17.34
N PHE A 42 9.18 4.46 18.64
CA PHE A 42 9.44 5.67 19.43
C PHE A 42 10.00 5.33 20.80
N ASP A 43 10.70 6.27 21.39
CA ASP A 43 11.28 6.17 22.72
C ASP A 43 11.08 7.46 23.53
N ARG A 44 11.60 7.50 24.77
CA ARG A 44 11.49 8.65 25.68
C ARG A 44 12.78 9.47 25.79
N THR A 45 13.60 9.50 24.76
CA THR A 45 14.85 10.25 24.78
C THR A 45 14.65 11.75 24.62
N GLY A 46 13.48 12.19 24.20
CA GLY A 46 13.10 13.60 24.05
C GLY A 46 12.05 13.80 22.97
N PRO A 47 11.77 15.04 22.61
CA PRO A 47 10.89 15.35 21.48
C PRO A 47 11.46 14.85 20.16
N THR A 48 10.59 14.54 19.22
CA THR A 48 10.96 14.15 17.86
C THR A 48 11.66 15.30 17.16
N THR A 49 12.83 15.03 16.59
CA THR A 49 13.56 15.97 15.72
C THR A 49 13.37 15.60 14.26
N GLU A 50 13.50 14.33 13.94
CA GLU A 50 13.32 13.78 12.60
C GLU A 50 12.77 12.35 12.67
N THR A 51 12.00 11.96 11.67
CA THR A 51 11.39 10.62 11.57
C THR A 51 11.70 10.01 10.21
N TRP A 52 12.15 8.78 10.20
CA TRP A 52 12.29 7.97 9.01
C TRP A 52 10.99 7.26 8.70
N PHE A 53 10.57 7.29 7.45
CA PHE A 53 9.47 6.50 6.91
C PHE A 53 10.02 5.48 5.93
N TYR A 54 9.53 4.26 6.01
CA TYR A 54 9.91 3.18 5.09
C TYR A 54 8.67 2.39 4.71
N ARG A 55 8.49 2.14 3.41
CA ARG A 55 7.45 1.26 2.89
C ARG A 55 7.99 -0.16 2.74
N LEU A 56 7.38 -1.10 3.44
CA LEU A 56 7.59 -2.52 3.21
C LEU A 56 6.65 -2.97 2.09
N ASP A 57 7.22 -3.35 0.98
CA ASP A 57 6.46 -3.80 -0.18
C ASP A 57 5.96 -5.24 0.00
N MET A 58 4.98 -5.62 -0.81
CA MET A 58 4.50 -7.00 -0.86
C MET A 58 5.65 -7.90 -1.34
N PRO A 59 5.89 -9.04 -0.68
CA PRO A 59 6.93 -9.97 -1.12
C PRO A 59 6.68 -10.49 -2.53
N GLU A 60 7.75 -10.79 -3.25
CA GLU A 60 7.66 -11.34 -4.60
C GLU A 60 6.80 -12.61 -4.62
N GLY A 61 5.93 -12.71 -5.63
CA GLY A 61 4.98 -13.82 -5.76
C GLY A 61 3.77 -13.75 -4.82
N TYR A 62 3.60 -12.67 -4.05
CA TYR A 62 2.43 -12.43 -3.21
C TYR A 62 1.56 -11.33 -3.82
N LYS A 63 0.31 -11.66 -4.15
CA LYS A 63 -0.70 -10.65 -4.51
C LYS A 63 -1.37 -10.05 -3.26
N HIS A 64 -1.55 -10.88 -2.24
CA HIS A 64 -2.11 -10.51 -0.93
C HIS A 64 -1.73 -11.56 0.12
N PHE A 65 -1.74 -11.18 1.38
CA PHE A 65 -1.67 -12.11 2.49
C PHE A 65 -3.03 -12.74 2.78
N SER A 66 -3.02 -13.96 3.31
CA SER A 66 -4.25 -14.69 3.65
C SER A 66 -3.99 -15.61 4.85
N LYS A 67 -5.03 -16.25 5.36
CA LYS A 67 -4.90 -17.22 6.45
C LYS A 67 -3.96 -18.39 6.08
N THR A 68 -3.97 -18.82 4.83
CA THR A 68 -3.12 -19.92 4.32
C THR A 68 -1.76 -19.45 3.84
N LYS A 69 -1.59 -18.16 3.61
CA LYS A 69 -0.35 -17.53 3.16
C LYS A 69 -0.09 -16.26 3.99
N PRO A 70 0.18 -16.41 5.29
CA PRO A 70 0.33 -15.27 6.20
C PRO A 70 1.65 -14.55 5.98
N MET A 71 1.75 -13.34 6.54
CA MET A 71 3.02 -12.65 6.66
C MET A 71 3.95 -13.39 7.62
N LEU A 72 5.19 -13.59 7.22
CA LEU A 72 6.23 -14.26 7.99
C LEU A 72 7.31 -13.24 8.41
N LEU A 73 8.10 -13.60 9.43
CA LEU A 73 9.18 -12.75 9.92
C LEU A 73 10.24 -12.46 8.83
N ASP A 74 10.52 -13.44 7.97
CA ASP A 74 11.50 -13.30 6.89
C ASP A 74 11.12 -12.20 5.87
N HIS A 75 9.84 -11.85 5.77
CA HIS A 75 9.39 -10.76 4.92
C HIS A 75 9.85 -9.38 5.42
N PHE A 76 10.34 -9.27 6.64
CA PHE A 76 10.94 -8.05 7.18
C PHE A 76 12.43 -7.91 6.84
N ALA A 77 13.06 -8.88 6.17
CA ALA A 77 14.48 -8.81 5.83
C ALA A 77 14.88 -7.48 5.14
N PRO A 78 14.11 -6.94 4.18
CA PRO A 78 14.43 -5.64 3.56
C PRO A 78 14.43 -4.47 4.57
N VAL A 79 13.51 -4.51 5.55
CA VAL A 79 13.45 -3.49 6.62
C VAL A 79 14.68 -3.58 7.51
N VAL A 80 15.07 -4.81 7.90
CA VAL A 80 16.24 -5.05 8.78
C VAL A 80 17.54 -4.61 8.10
N GLU A 81 17.70 -4.91 6.82
CA GLU A 81 18.84 -4.47 6.02
C GLU A 81 18.90 -2.93 5.95
N TRP A 82 17.79 -2.30 5.57
CA TRP A 82 17.71 -0.84 5.52
C TRP A 82 17.95 -0.20 6.89
N TRP A 83 17.44 -0.80 7.97
CA TRP A 83 17.57 -0.28 9.32
C TRP A 83 19.03 -0.12 9.77
N SER A 84 19.89 -1.03 9.35
CA SER A 84 21.32 -1.00 9.67
C SER A 84 22.08 0.11 8.93
N ASN A 85 21.56 0.56 7.78
CA ASN A 85 22.15 1.63 6.97
C ASN A 85 21.05 2.48 6.33
N ARG A 86 20.35 3.27 7.14
CA ARG A 86 19.21 4.09 6.71
C ARG A 86 19.64 5.11 5.66
N ARG A 87 18.94 5.09 4.55
CA ARG A 87 19.09 6.04 3.45
C ARG A 87 17.74 6.29 2.81
N GLU A 88 17.59 7.41 2.14
CA GLU A 88 16.44 7.68 1.30
C GLU A 88 16.49 6.79 0.07
N ILE A 89 15.34 6.24 -0.31
CA ILE A 89 15.16 5.34 -1.46
C ILE A 89 13.94 5.83 -2.21
N SER A 90 14.11 6.06 -3.52
CA SER A 90 13.01 6.33 -4.44
C SER A 90 12.99 5.25 -5.51
N GLU A 91 11.84 4.69 -5.78
CA GLU A 91 11.60 3.68 -6.80
C GLU A 91 10.46 4.17 -7.71
N ASP A 92 10.67 4.12 -9.03
CA ASP A 92 9.69 4.55 -10.06
C ASP A 92 9.17 5.98 -9.85
N GLY A 93 10.00 6.87 -9.30
CA GLY A 93 9.63 8.26 -9.01
C GLY A 93 8.89 8.47 -7.69
N PHE A 94 8.72 7.44 -6.87
CA PHE A 94 8.03 7.51 -5.58
C PHE A 94 8.95 7.17 -4.42
N ASP A 95 8.75 7.86 -3.29
CA ASP A 95 9.53 7.62 -2.09
C ASP A 95 9.16 6.27 -1.47
N LYS A 96 10.14 5.37 -1.39
CA LYS A 96 10.04 4.13 -0.62
C LYS A 96 10.55 4.32 0.81
N ALA A 97 11.65 5.06 0.95
CA ALA A 97 12.18 5.45 2.23
C ALA A 97 12.54 6.93 2.21
N LYS A 98 12.07 7.68 3.19
CA LYS A 98 12.31 9.13 3.28
C LYS A 98 12.36 9.60 4.72
N LYS A 99 13.18 10.62 4.96
CA LYS A 99 13.30 11.27 6.24
C LYS A 99 12.57 12.61 6.23
N PHE A 100 11.81 12.89 7.29
CA PHE A 100 11.14 14.16 7.49
C PHE A 100 11.52 14.74 8.85
N THR A 101 11.69 16.04 8.89
CA THR A 101 11.86 16.76 10.16
C THR A 101 10.52 16.90 10.87
N ALA A 102 10.55 17.09 12.20
CA ALA A 102 9.34 17.33 12.98
C ALA A 102 8.55 18.56 12.48
N SER A 103 9.25 19.60 12.01
CA SER A 103 8.64 20.80 11.42
C SER A 103 7.87 20.46 10.14
N GLN A 104 8.48 19.70 9.24
CA GLN A 104 7.81 19.24 8.01
C GLN A 104 6.57 18.40 8.32
N LEU A 105 6.67 17.47 9.28
CA LEU A 105 5.51 16.67 9.70
C LEU A 105 4.38 17.51 10.28
N ALA A 106 4.72 18.59 11.00
CA ALA A 106 3.74 19.46 11.64
C ALA A 106 3.12 20.46 10.66
N GLU A 107 3.95 21.20 9.92
CA GLU A 107 3.57 22.39 9.16
C GLU A 107 3.17 22.07 7.72
N GLU A 108 3.91 21.18 7.05
CA GLU A 108 3.64 20.82 5.66
C GLU A 108 2.66 19.66 5.54
N LEU A 109 2.78 18.66 6.41
CA LEU A 109 2.04 17.40 6.33
C LEU A 109 0.88 17.29 7.34
N GLY A 110 0.62 18.34 8.15
CA GLY A 110 -0.52 18.36 9.08
C GLY A 110 -0.55 17.16 10.03
N TYR A 111 0.62 16.69 10.48
CA TYR A 111 0.79 15.48 11.30
C TYR A 111 0.35 14.19 10.60
N ASN A 112 0.40 14.13 9.28
CA ASN A 112 0.15 12.89 8.56
C ASN A 112 1.36 11.96 8.71
N LEU A 113 1.17 10.84 9.43
CA LEU A 113 2.19 9.79 9.63
C LEU A 113 2.06 8.65 8.60
N ASP A 114 1.26 8.83 7.56
CA ASP A 114 1.09 7.87 6.49
C ASP A 114 1.83 8.35 5.24
N GLN A 115 3.14 8.23 5.28
CA GLN A 115 4.05 8.65 4.23
C GLN A 115 4.60 7.44 3.46
N CYS A 116 5.25 7.70 2.32
CA CYS A 116 5.83 6.67 1.45
C CYS A 116 4.81 5.62 0.97
N GLY A 117 3.52 6.00 0.88
CA GLY A 117 2.49 5.16 0.30
C GLY A 117 2.74 4.88 -1.18
N TYR A 118 2.10 3.85 -1.71
CA TYR A 118 2.01 3.71 -3.16
C TYR A 118 1.28 4.92 -3.73
N PRO A 119 1.70 5.38 -4.91
CA PRO A 119 0.92 6.39 -5.61
C PRO A 119 -0.50 5.85 -5.75
N HIS A 120 -1.47 6.64 -5.37
CA HIS A 120 -2.82 6.42 -5.85
C HIS A 120 -2.75 6.69 -7.35
N GLU A 121 -3.03 5.68 -8.18
CA GLU A 121 -3.50 5.98 -9.51
C GLU A 121 -4.74 6.84 -9.27
N GLU A 122 -4.65 8.13 -9.58
CA GLU A 122 -5.85 8.95 -9.67
C GLU A 122 -6.67 8.26 -10.75
N GLU A 123 -7.73 7.55 -10.33
CA GLU A 123 -8.71 7.06 -11.28
C GLU A 123 -9.16 8.29 -12.07
N GLU A 124 -8.81 8.32 -13.34
CA GLU A 124 -9.21 9.37 -14.23
C GLU A 124 -10.72 9.51 -14.13
N ILE A 125 -11.20 10.59 -13.50
CA ILE A 125 -12.63 10.85 -13.35
C ILE A 125 -13.15 11.18 -14.74
N LEU A 126 -13.45 10.14 -15.50
CA LEU A 126 -14.04 10.27 -16.82
C LEU A 126 -15.40 10.94 -16.71
N ALA A 127 -15.76 11.73 -17.69
CA ALA A 127 -17.12 12.21 -17.79
C ALA A 127 -18.09 11.00 -17.83
N PRO A 128 -19.31 11.12 -17.27
CA PRO A 128 -20.23 9.98 -17.15
C PRO A 128 -20.47 9.21 -18.46
N MET A 129 -20.48 9.90 -19.58
CA MET A 129 -20.66 9.28 -20.91
C MET A 129 -19.40 8.48 -21.33
N ASP A 130 -18.21 9.02 -21.07
CA ASP A 130 -16.95 8.33 -21.39
C ASP A 130 -16.77 7.08 -20.54
N LEU A 131 -17.21 7.14 -19.28
CA LEU A 131 -17.23 5.97 -18.40
C LEU A 131 -18.18 4.87 -18.91
N ILE A 132 -19.36 5.25 -19.41
CA ILE A 132 -20.32 4.31 -20.02
C ILE A 132 -19.72 3.68 -21.26
N HIS A 133 -19.13 4.47 -22.17
CA HIS A 133 -18.49 3.95 -23.38
C HIS A 133 -17.38 2.98 -23.07
N ARG A 134 -16.49 3.33 -22.13
CA ARG A 134 -15.40 2.47 -21.67
C ARG A 134 -15.92 1.14 -21.10
N TYR A 135 -17.00 1.21 -20.32
CA TYR A 135 -17.64 0.01 -19.77
C TYR A 135 -18.25 -0.86 -20.89
N GLU A 136 -18.91 -0.27 -21.87
CA GLU A 136 -19.49 -0.98 -23.02
C GLU A 136 -18.42 -1.68 -23.86
N GLU A 137 -17.29 -1.01 -24.12
CA GLU A 137 -16.15 -1.58 -24.83
C GLU A 137 -15.52 -2.74 -24.07
N GLN A 138 -15.28 -2.57 -22.76
CA GLN A 138 -14.77 -3.66 -21.92
C GLN A 138 -15.71 -4.87 -21.88
N ARG A 139 -16.99 -4.62 -21.76
CA ARG A 139 -18.02 -5.67 -21.78
C ARG A 139 -18.06 -6.41 -23.11
N ALA A 140 -17.99 -5.71 -24.23
CA ALA A 140 -17.96 -6.31 -25.56
C ALA A 140 -16.73 -7.19 -25.74
N SER A 141 -15.55 -6.72 -25.30
CA SER A 141 -14.29 -7.48 -25.35
C SER A 141 -14.37 -8.76 -24.50
N LEU A 142 -14.86 -8.66 -23.27
CA LEU A 142 -15.00 -9.82 -22.38
C LEU A 142 -16.01 -10.84 -22.93
N ASN A 143 -17.13 -10.39 -23.47
CA ASN A 143 -18.12 -11.28 -24.08
C ASN A 143 -17.53 -12.01 -25.30
N ALA A 144 -16.77 -11.34 -26.15
CA ALA A 144 -16.10 -11.96 -27.28
C ALA A 144 -15.08 -13.03 -26.84
N GLU A 145 -14.38 -12.80 -25.73
CA GLU A 145 -13.47 -13.80 -25.16
C GLU A 145 -14.22 -15.01 -24.58
N ILE A 146 -15.32 -14.77 -23.88
CA ILE A 146 -16.21 -15.83 -23.38
C ILE A 146 -16.76 -16.68 -24.54
N ASP A 147 -17.25 -16.05 -25.61
CA ASP A 147 -17.80 -16.76 -26.77
C ASP A 147 -16.73 -17.59 -27.47
N ARG A 148 -15.50 -17.08 -27.56
CA ARG A 148 -14.35 -17.83 -28.10
C ARG A 148 -14.09 -19.08 -27.26
N VAL A 149 -13.97 -18.94 -25.94
CA VAL A 149 -13.69 -20.06 -25.02
C VAL A 149 -14.81 -21.08 -25.06
N LEU A 150 -16.07 -20.64 -25.10
CA LEU A 150 -17.23 -21.54 -25.23
C LEU A 150 -17.22 -22.31 -26.56
N SER A 151 -16.82 -21.65 -27.64
CA SER A 151 -16.68 -22.32 -28.96
C SER A 151 -15.58 -23.37 -28.93
N GLU A 152 -14.43 -23.06 -28.31
CA GLU A 152 -13.34 -24.03 -28.14
C GLU A 152 -13.76 -25.24 -27.30
N ILE A 153 -14.45 -25.02 -26.18
CA ILE A 153 -15.00 -26.09 -25.33
C ILE A 153 -16.00 -26.94 -26.11
N THR A 154 -16.89 -26.31 -26.87
CA THR A 154 -17.90 -27.05 -27.68
C THR A 154 -17.23 -27.88 -28.76
N ALA A 155 -16.18 -27.36 -29.40
CA ALA A 155 -15.43 -28.12 -30.40
C ALA A 155 -14.71 -29.33 -29.79
N ILE A 156 -14.13 -29.19 -28.60
CA ILE A 156 -13.48 -30.29 -27.87
C ILE A 156 -14.49 -31.38 -27.50
N LEU A 157 -15.63 -30.97 -26.94
CA LEU A 157 -16.69 -31.91 -26.51
C LEU A 157 -17.40 -32.56 -27.69
N GLY A 158 -17.60 -31.83 -28.80
CA GLY A 158 -18.17 -32.38 -30.03
C GLY A 158 -17.27 -33.29 -30.83
N GLY A 159 -15.94 -33.16 -30.66
CA GLY A 159 -14.93 -34.04 -31.31
C GLY A 159 -14.70 -35.39 -30.61
N THR A 160 -15.26 -35.61 -29.44
CA THR A 160 -15.15 -36.87 -28.67
C THR A 160 -16.27 -37.86 -28.91
N ALA A 161 -17.17 -37.57 -29.89
CA ALA A 161 -18.29 -38.47 -30.27
C ALA A 161 -18.02 -39.12 -31.64
N GLN A 162 -16.92 -39.88 -31.76
CA GLN A 162 -16.73 -40.93 -32.82
C GLN A 162 -16.09 -42.14 -32.17
#